data_e79dec61d34cf8c9bcdda9801169f618
#
_entry.id   e79dec61d34cf8c9bcdda9801169f618
#
_cell.length_a   1.000
_cell.length_b   1.000
_cell.length_c   1.000
_cell.angle_alpha   90.00
_cell.angle_beta   90.00
_cell.angle_gamma   90.00
#
_symmetry.space_group_name_H-M   'P 1'
#
loop_
_entity.id
_entity.type
_entity.pdbx_description
1 polymer ?
#
loop_
_entity_poly.entity_id
_entity_poly.type
_entity_poly.pdbx_seq_one_letter_code
_entity_poly.pdbx_strand_id
1 'polypeptide(L)'
;ALALLVNGFNNCQVLFTATNGKEVIDNLESGHHPDVIIMDLNMPHVDGHETTIWLQKTYPEIHVLMLTMYDSELTLIRMLQAGAKGFLKKDIHPEELKFAIHSVMESGYYYTNHVTGKLVNLFRNTKDEKVVLRNMLSEQEATFLKFCCSEMTYKEIAGQMGLSPRSVESVRDELFLRMGVKSRVGLAMYAIRHGLATF
;
A
#
# COMPACT_ATOMS: atom_id res chain seq x y z
N ALA A 1 19.93 8.03 3.14
CA ALA A 1 20.32 7.84 1.73
C ALA A 1 19.34 8.56 0.79
N LEU A 2 18.05 8.23 0.79
CA LEU A 2 17.04 8.78 -0.14
C LEU A 2 16.90 10.32 -0.05
N ALA A 3 16.83 10.87 1.16
CA ALA A 3 16.73 12.32 1.37
C ALA A 3 17.92 13.10 0.79
N LEU A 4 19.15 12.56 0.92
CA LEU A 4 20.33 13.19 0.33
C LEU A 4 20.28 13.14 -1.19
N LEU A 5 19.76 12.06 -1.77
CA LEU A 5 19.60 11.92 -3.21
C LEU A 5 18.59 12.95 -3.75
N VAL A 6 17.42 13.06 -3.12
CA VAL A 6 16.37 14.02 -3.52
C VAL A 6 16.84 15.47 -3.39
N ASN A 7 17.56 15.81 -2.31
CA ASN A 7 18.15 17.15 -2.15
C ASN A 7 19.23 17.46 -3.18
N GLY A 8 19.79 16.45 -3.86
CA GLY A 8 20.70 16.64 -4.98
C GLY A 8 20.02 16.93 -6.32
N PHE A 9 18.69 16.81 -6.40
CA PHE A 9 17.95 17.12 -7.61
C PHE A 9 17.66 18.64 -7.69
N ASN A 10 17.81 19.20 -8.88
CA ASN A 10 17.43 20.60 -9.09
C ASN A 10 15.93 20.76 -8.81
N ASN A 11 15.56 21.84 -8.13
CA ASN A 11 14.18 22.19 -7.78
C ASN A 11 13.47 21.21 -6.82
N CYS A 12 14.23 20.38 -6.09
CA CYS A 12 13.71 19.51 -5.04
C CYS A 12 14.33 19.89 -3.70
N GLN A 13 13.51 19.90 -2.65
CA GLN A 13 13.92 20.08 -1.27
C GLN A 13 13.17 19.10 -0.39
N VAL A 14 13.90 18.36 0.45
CA VAL A 14 13.28 17.51 1.47
C VAL A 14 12.91 18.37 2.68
N LEU A 15 11.61 18.47 2.95
CA LEU A 15 11.11 19.24 4.10
C LEU A 15 11.29 18.47 5.42
N PHE A 16 11.03 17.17 5.40
CA PHE A 16 11.21 16.28 6.55
C PHE A 16 11.44 14.83 6.12
N THR A 17 11.84 14.01 7.05
CA THR A 17 11.87 12.55 6.93
C THR A 17 11.11 11.94 8.09
N ALA A 18 10.43 10.81 7.85
CA ALA A 18 9.64 10.08 8.83
C ALA A 18 9.98 8.59 8.75
N THR A 19 9.88 7.88 9.86
CA THR A 19 10.14 6.44 9.95
C THR A 19 8.85 5.61 9.96
N ASN A 20 7.70 6.26 10.13
CA ASN A 20 6.38 5.64 10.17
C ASN A 20 5.29 6.66 9.82
N GLY A 21 4.06 6.17 9.59
CA GLY A 21 2.94 7.04 9.21
C GLY A 21 2.53 8.04 10.29
N LYS A 22 2.71 7.72 11.57
CA LYS A 22 2.41 8.65 12.68
C LYS A 22 3.29 9.91 12.60
N GLU A 23 4.58 9.73 12.36
CA GLU A 23 5.51 10.86 12.19
C GLU A 23 5.19 11.70 10.95
N VAL A 24 4.67 11.08 9.88
CA VAL A 24 4.18 11.83 8.69
C VAL A 24 3.03 12.74 9.11
N ILE A 25 2.04 12.19 9.81
CA ILE A 25 0.87 12.94 10.29
C ILE A 25 1.31 14.10 11.19
N ASP A 26 2.16 13.84 12.20
CA ASP A 26 2.64 14.84 13.14
C ASP A 26 3.39 16.01 12.44
N ASN A 27 4.20 15.70 11.40
CA ASN A 27 4.88 16.73 10.61
C ASN A 27 3.89 17.59 9.82
N LEU A 28 2.87 16.99 9.20
CA LEU A 28 1.86 17.73 8.45
C LEU A 28 1.00 18.61 9.36
N GLU A 29 0.58 18.10 10.52
CA GLU A 29 -0.15 18.87 11.52
C GLU A 29 0.68 20.02 12.10
N SER A 30 2.02 19.90 12.07
CA SER A 30 2.97 20.97 12.46
C SER A 30 3.21 22.00 11.35
N GLY A 31 2.54 21.86 10.20
CA GLY A 31 2.59 22.83 9.09
C GLY A 31 3.65 22.56 8.03
N HIS A 32 4.28 21.38 8.02
CA HIS A 32 5.20 20.99 6.95
C HIS A 32 4.43 20.31 5.80
N HIS A 33 4.01 21.09 4.81
CA HIS A 33 3.21 20.61 3.67
C HIS A 33 4.09 20.41 2.42
N PRO A 34 4.55 19.18 2.13
CA PRO A 34 5.26 18.88 0.89
C PRO A 34 4.28 18.74 -0.29
N ASP A 35 4.76 18.97 -1.50
CA ASP A 35 4.00 18.70 -2.72
C ASP A 35 3.93 17.18 -3.00
N VAL A 36 5.00 16.45 -2.65
CA VAL A 36 5.15 15.02 -2.90
C VAL A 36 5.66 14.31 -1.66
N ILE A 37 5.06 13.17 -1.33
CA ILE A 37 5.58 12.24 -0.30
C ILE A 37 6.01 10.94 -0.98
N ILE A 38 7.28 10.57 -0.79
CA ILE A 38 7.78 9.25 -1.16
C ILE A 38 7.56 8.33 0.04
N MET A 39 6.61 7.40 -0.11
CA MET A 39 6.07 6.60 0.98
C MET A 39 6.49 5.14 0.85
N ASP A 40 7.18 4.60 1.86
CA ASP A 40 7.35 3.14 1.94
C ASP A 40 6.01 2.49 2.30
N LEU A 41 5.68 1.40 1.61
CA LEU A 41 4.49 0.61 1.93
C LEU A 41 4.60 -0.01 3.32
N ASN A 42 5.77 -0.56 3.66
CA ASN A 42 6.00 -1.29 4.90
C ASN A 42 6.73 -0.43 5.92
N MET A 43 5.97 0.19 6.80
CA MET A 43 6.47 0.95 7.93
C MET A 43 5.90 0.40 9.25
N PRO A 44 6.63 0.53 10.37
CA PRO A 44 6.12 0.14 11.68
C PRO A 44 4.97 1.04 12.14
N HIS A 45 4.12 0.54 13.05
CA HIS A 45 2.98 1.22 13.67
C HIS A 45 1.85 1.58 12.68
N VAL A 46 1.99 2.65 11.92
CA VAL A 46 1.06 3.06 10.86
C VAL A 46 1.76 2.87 9.52
N ASP A 47 1.26 1.95 8.71
CA ASP A 47 1.87 1.61 7.44
C ASP A 47 1.58 2.64 6.31
N GLY A 48 2.26 2.49 5.18
CA GLY A 48 2.12 3.41 4.06
C GLY A 48 0.74 3.41 3.43
N HIS A 49 0.01 2.29 3.47
CA HIS A 49 -1.35 2.20 2.95
C HIS A 49 -2.32 3.02 3.80
N GLU A 50 -2.31 2.81 5.12
CA GLU A 50 -3.15 3.56 6.08
C GLU A 50 -2.86 5.07 6.02
N THR A 51 -1.56 5.42 5.97
CA THR A 51 -1.12 6.81 5.85
C THR A 51 -1.62 7.44 4.55
N THR A 52 -1.57 6.70 3.42
CA THR A 52 -2.03 7.20 2.11
C THR A 52 -3.54 7.44 2.10
N ILE A 53 -4.33 6.54 2.70
CA ILE A 53 -5.78 6.74 2.84
C ILE A 53 -6.08 8.01 3.66
N TRP A 54 -5.36 8.21 4.75
CA TRP A 54 -5.52 9.41 5.58
C TRP A 54 -5.14 10.68 4.82
N LEU A 55 -4.02 10.67 4.09
CA LEU A 55 -3.57 11.78 3.24
C LEU A 55 -4.62 12.13 2.18
N GLN A 56 -5.14 11.15 1.47
CA GLN A 56 -6.15 11.36 0.43
C GLN A 56 -7.42 12.04 0.95
N LYS A 57 -7.76 11.84 2.23
CA LYS A 57 -8.93 12.47 2.89
C LYS A 57 -8.63 13.86 3.43
N THR A 58 -7.42 14.08 3.95
CA THR A 58 -7.07 15.28 4.73
C THR A 58 -6.28 16.29 3.90
N TYR A 59 -5.39 15.81 3.02
CA TYR A 59 -4.50 16.61 2.18
C TYR A 59 -4.46 16.04 0.74
N PRO A 60 -5.60 16.07 0.00
CA PRO A 60 -5.72 15.46 -1.32
C PRO A 60 -4.79 16.07 -2.38
N GLU A 61 -4.28 17.27 -2.13
CA GLU A 61 -3.31 17.98 -2.97
C GLU A 61 -1.91 17.37 -2.89
N ILE A 62 -1.56 16.67 -1.81
CA ILE A 62 -0.25 16.04 -1.64
C ILE A 62 -0.20 14.75 -2.47
N HIS A 63 0.74 14.69 -3.39
CA HIS A 63 0.94 13.51 -4.22
C HIS A 63 1.75 12.44 -3.49
N VAL A 64 1.23 11.20 -3.46
CA VAL A 64 1.93 10.07 -2.85
C VAL A 64 2.53 9.17 -3.93
N LEU A 65 3.87 9.04 -3.91
CA LEU A 65 4.64 8.06 -4.67
C LEU A 65 5.01 6.90 -3.76
N MET A 66 4.42 5.72 -4.00
CA MET A 66 4.70 4.53 -3.21
C MET A 66 6.02 3.92 -3.58
N LEU A 67 6.88 3.68 -2.59
CA LEU A 67 8.14 2.96 -2.72
C LEU A 67 7.96 1.54 -2.20
N THR A 68 8.07 0.53 -3.07
CA THR A 68 7.74 -0.85 -2.69
C THR A 68 8.68 -1.89 -3.28
N MET A 69 8.86 -3.00 -2.59
CA MET A 69 9.47 -4.22 -3.13
C MET A 69 8.44 -5.11 -3.83
N TYR A 70 7.15 -4.83 -3.65
CA TYR A 70 6.05 -5.66 -4.13
C TYR A 70 5.42 -5.04 -5.37
N ASP A 71 5.31 -5.84 -6.43
CA ASP A 71 4.69 -5.44 -7.69
C ASP A 71 3.51 -6.36 -8.07
N SER A 72 2.92 -7.04 -7.07
CA SER A 72 1.74 -7.86 -7.30
C SER A 72 0.53 -7.01 -7.69
N GLU A 73 -0.34 -7.57 -8.52
CA GLU A 73 -1.57 -6.90 -8.96
C GLU A 73 -2.43 -6.43 -7.77
N LEU A 74 -2.53 -7.28 -6.73
CA LEU A 74 -3.27 -6.94 -5.51
C LEU A 74 -2.69 -5.71 -4.83
N THR A 75 -1.37 -5.64 -4.66
CA THR A 75 -0.69 -4.50 -4.04
C THR A 75 -0.94 -3.22 -4.84
N LEU A 76 -0.81 -3.28 -6.17
CA LEU A 76 -1.04 -2.14 -7.05
C LEU A 76 -2.48 -1.63 -6.95
N ILE A 77 -3.48 -2.52 -6.98
CA ILE A 77 -4.90 -2.15 -6.85
C ILE A 77 -5.15 -1.47 -5.50
N ARG A 78 -4.69 -2.06 -4.40
CA ARG A 78 -4.88 -1.50 -3.06
C ARG A 78 -4.28 -0.09 -2.93
N MET A 79 -3.09 0.12 -3.45
CA MET A 79 -2.43 1.42 -3.40
C MET A 79 -3.14 2.47 -4.26
N LEU A 80 -3.60 2.07 -5.46
CA LEU A 80 -4.42 2.96 -6.29
C LEU A 80 -5.71 3.38 -5.59
N GLN A 81 -6.39 2.44 -4.95
CA GLN A 81 -7.61 2.73 -4.18
C GLN A 81 -7.34 3.63 -2.97
N ALA A 82 -6.17 3.48 -2.34
CA ALA A 82 -5.73 4.36 -1.27
C ALA A 82 -5.43 5.79 -1.74
N GLY A 83 -5.27 6.01 -3.06
CA GLY A 83 -5.01 7.32 -3.66
C GLY A 83 -3.56 7.57 -4.07
N ALA A 84 -2.71 6.52 -4.10
CA ALA A 84 -1.34 6.66 -4.58
C ALA A 84 -1.31 7.15 -6.04
N LYS A 85 -0.44 8.11 -6.33
CA LYS A 85 -0.27 8.72 -7.65
C LYS A 85 0.81 8.06 -8.48
N GLY A 86 1.60 7.15 -7.88
CA GLY A 86 2.61 6.40 -8.60
C GLY A 86 3.27 5.33 -7.77
N PHE A 87 4.01 4.46 -8.46
CA PHE A 87 4.70 3.31 -7.88
C PHE A 87 6.15 3.29 -8.34
N LEU A 88 7.06 3.14 -7.37
CA LEU A 88 8.48 3.04 -7.56
C LEU A 88 9.00 1.77 -6.89
N LYS A 89 9.96 1.12 -7.49
CA LYS A 89 10.70 0.04 -6.85
C LYS A 89 11.74 0.60 -5.88
N LYS A 90 12.02 -0.12 -4.79
CA LYS A 90 13.03 0.33 -3.80
C LYS A 90 14.46 0.37 -4.36
N ASP A 91 14.74 -0.34 -5.44
CA ASP A 91 15.99 -0.36 -6.18
C ASP A 91 16.04 0.61 -7.38
N ILE A 92 15.13 1.60 -7.39
CA ILE A 92 14.98 2.58 -8.47
C ILE A 92 16.29 3.37 -8.72
N HIS A 93 16.58 3.58 -10.00
CA HIS A 93 17.70 4.43 -10.39
C HIS A 93 17.41 5.93 -10.10
N PRO A 94 18.40 6.74 -9.67
CA PRO A 94 18.21 8.15 -9.34
C PRO A 94 17.50 8.98 -10.41
N GLU A 95 17.84 8.79 -11.67
CA GLU A 95 17.23 9.52 -12.80
C GLU A 95 15.74 9.18 -12.97
N GLU A 96 15.35 7.92 -12.74
CA GLU A 96 13.96 7.50 -12.79
C GLU A 96 13.16 8.07 -11.61
N LEU A 97 13.74 8.12 -10.41
CA LEU A 97 13.13 8.77 -9.25
C LEU A 97 12.89 10.26 -9.52
N LYS A 98 13.89 10.96 -10.07
CA LYS A 98 13.76 12.36 -10.46
C LYS A 98 12.63 12.55 -11.47
N PHE A 99 12.61 11.71 -12.51
CA PHE A 99 11.58 11.75 -13.54
C PHE A 99 10.18 11.49 -12.94
N ALA A 100 10.05 10.54 -12.02
CA ALA A 100 8.79 10.23 -11.36
C ALA A 100 8.25 11.41 -10.53
N ILE A 101 9.14 12.09 -9.77
CA ILE A 101 8.77 13.29 -9.00
C ILE A 101 8.27 14.39 -9.96
N HIS A 102 8.99 14.68 -11.04
CA HIS A 102 8.55 15.67 -12.02
C HIS A 102 7.23 15.27 -12.69
N SER A 103 7.09 14.01 -13.10
CA SER A 103 5.87 13.53 -13.76
C SER A 103 4.64 13.66 -12.88
N VAL A 104 4.75 13.34 -11.59
CA VAL A 104 3.60 13.47 -10.69
C VAL A 104 3.23 14.92 -10.46
N MET A 105 4.19 15.85 -10.45
CA MET A 105 3.93 17.29 -10.33
C MET A 105 3.29 17.87 -11.58
N GLU A 106 3.71 17.43 -12.78
CA GLU A 106 3.20 17.98 -14.05
C GLU A 106 1.88 17.32 -14.47
N SER A 107 1.77 16.00 -14.35
CA SER A 107 0.68 15.20 -14.89
C SER A 107 -0.27 14.66 -13.82
N GLY A 108 0.09 14.77 -12.53
CA GLY A 108 -0.69 14.25 -11.40
C GLY A 108 -0.49 12.75 -11.13
N TYR A 109 0.32 12.04 -11.93
CA TYR A 109 0.59 10.62 -11.74
C TYR A 109 1.90 10.17 -12.40
N TYR A 110 2.41 9.02 -11.95
CA TYR A 110 3.56 8.33 -12.56
C TYR A 110 3.36 6.82 -12.52
N TYR A 111 3.30 6.18 -13.68
CA TYR A 111 3.24 4.71 -13.81
C TYR A 111 4.22 4.24 -14.88
N THR A 112 5.05 3.25 -14.53
CA THR A 112 5.93 2.60 -15.49
C THR A 112 5.12 1.78 -16.50
N ASN A 113 5.69 1.50 -17.68
CA ASN A 113 5.06 0.64 -18.69
C ASN A 113 4.69 -0.75 -18.11
N HIS A 114 5.51 -1.28 -17.18
CA HIS A 114 5.24 -2.54 -16.51
C HIS A 114 3.98 -2.47 -15.64
N VAL A 115 3.86 -1.43 -14.81
CA VAL A 115 2.66 -1.19 -13.98
C VAL A 115 1.44 -0.96 -14.85
N THR A 116 1.55 -0.12 -15.87
CA THR A 116 0.47 0.16 -16.81
C THR A 116 0.03 -1.13 -17.53
N GLY A 117 0.97 -1.98 -17.97
CA GLY A 117 0.66 -3.27 -18.58
C GLY A 117 -0.10 -4.21 -17.65
N LYS A 118 0.30 -4.29 -16.38
CA LYS A 118 -0.44 -5.08 -15.36
C LYS A 118 -1.85 -4.56 -15.17
N LEU A 119 -2.03 -3.24 -15.01
CA LEU A 119 -3.35 -2.63 -14.85
C LEU A 119 -4.24 -2.85 -16.08
N VAL A 120 -3.71 -2.65 -17.29
CA VAL A 120 -4.44 -2.90 -18.54
C VAL A 120 -4.85 -4.37 -18.66
N ASN A 121 -3.97 -5.31 -18.31
CA ASN A 121 -4.30 -6.74 -18.33
C ASN A 121 -5.40 -7.08 -17.31
N LEU A 122 -5.35 -6.49 -16.12
CA LEU A 122 -6.43 -6.63 -15.14
C LEU A 122 -7.78 -6.18 -15.73
N PHE A 123 -7.84 -5.00 -16.35
CA PHE A 123 -9.08 -4.48 -16.96
C PHE A 123 -9.52 -5.28 -18.19
N ARG A 124 -8.59 -5.80 -19.01
CA ARG A 124 -8.93 -6.61 -20.20
C ARG A 124 -9.43 -8.00 -19.85
N ASN A 125 -8.84 -8.62 -18.83
CA ASN A 125 -9.23 -9.95 -18.39
C ASN A 125 -10.52 -9.96 -17.57
N THR A 126 -10.98 -8.79 -17.17
CA THR A 126 -12.24 -8.59 -16.45
C THR A 126 -13.39 -8.29 -17.40
N LYS A 127 -13.79 -9.27 -18.19
CA LYS A 127 -15.17 -9.30 -18.75
C LYS A 127 -16.25 -9.46 -17.67
N ASP A 128 -15.84 -9.70 -16.43
CA ASP A 128 -16.69 -9.82 -15.26
C ASP A 128 -16.20 -8.85 -14.18
N GLU A 129 -16.96 -7.81 -13.89
CA GLU A 129 -16.78 -6.95 -12.70
C GLU A 129 -16.59 -7.75 -11.41
N LYS A 130 -17.17 -8.96 -11.37
CA LYS A 130 -17.03 -9.93 -10.27
C LYS A 130 -15.60 -10.45 -10.07
N VAL A 131 -14.73 -10.47 -11.08
CA VAL A 131 -13.35 -10.96 -10.94
C VAL A 131 -12.45 -9.87 -10.35
N VAL A 132 -12.65 -8.58 -10.70
CA VAL A 132 -11.95 -7.45 -10.05
C VAL A 132 -12.36 -7.40 -8.58
N LEU A 133 -13.65 -7.45 -8.30
CA LEU A 133 -14.19 -7.46 -6.94
C LEU A 133 -13.72 -8.69 -6.13
N ARG A 134 -13.55 -9.86 -6.77
CA ARG A 134 -12.99 -11.05 -6.12
C ARG A 134 -11.53 -10.91 -5.73
N ASN A 135 -10.75 -10.14 -6.47
CA ASN A 135 -9.34 -9.89 -6.18
C ASN A 135 -9.11 -8.69 -5.26
N MET A 136 -10.17 -7.91 -5.00
CA MET A 136 -10.13 -6.79 -4.06
C MET A 136 -10.32 -7.32 -2.64
N LEU A 137 -9.35 -7.06 -1.78
CA LEU A 137 -9.50 -7.28 -0.34
C LEU A 137 -10.23 -6.09 0.27
N SER A 138 -11.27 -6.37 1.05
CA SER A 138 -11.82 -5.36 1.95
C SER A 138 -10.78 -5.00 3.04
N GLU A 139 -10.92 -3.84 3.66
CA GLU A 139 -10.07 -3.43 4.79
C GLU A 139 -10.13 -4.45 5.94
N GLN A 140 -11.28 -5.04 6.17
CA GLN A 140 -11.47 -6.09 7.17
C GLN A 140 -10.68 -7.35 6.84
N GLU A 141 -10.70 -7.80 5.59
CA GLU A 141 -9.93 -8.97 5.13
C GLU A 141 -8.44 -8.70 5.14
N ALA A 142 -8.00 -7.51 4.74
CA ALA A 142 -6.60 -7.12 4.79
C ALA A 142 -6.09 -7.10 6.23
N THR A 143 -6.87 -6.56 7.17
CA THR A 143 -6.57 -6.55 8.60
C THR A 143 -6.51 -7.97 9.17
N PHE A 144 -7.46 -8.83 8.80
CA PHE A 144 -7.44 -10.24 9.19
C PHE A 144 -6.18 -10.94 8.70
N LEU A 145 -5.77 -10.72 7.45
CA LEU A 145 -4.55 -11.30 6.88
C LEU A 145 -3.29 -10.82 7.61
N LYS A 146 -3.21 -9.54 8.01
CA LYS A 146 -2.12 -9.04 8.86
C LYS A 146 -2.06 -9.79 10.19
N PHE A 147 -3.19 -9.98 10.86
CA PHE A 147 -3.25 -10.75 12.12
C PHE A 147 -2.94 -12.24 11.93
N CYS A 148 -3.21 -12.83 10.76
CA CYS A 148 -2.79 -14.20 10.48
C CYS A 148 -1.27 -14.39 10.53
N CYS A 149 -0.48 -13.32 10.34
CA CYS A 149 0.97 -13.33 10.44
C CYS A 149 1.50 -13.19 11.89
N SER A 150 0.62 -13.04 12.88
CA SER A 150 0.97 -13.00 14.31
C SER A 150 0.73 -14.36 14.98
N GLU A 151 1.06 -14.48 16.27
CA GLU A 151 0.77 -15.68 17.07
C GLU A 151 -0.64 -15.69 17.69
N MET A 152 -1.46 -14.68 17.43
CA MET A 152 -2.83 -14.57 17.95
C MET A 152 -3.69 -15.74 17.50
N THR A 153 -4.50 -16.28 18.40
CA THR A 153 -5.57 -17.22 18.04
C THR A 153 -6.69 -16.50 17.28
N TYR A 154 -7.53 -17.21 16.53
CA TYR A 154 -8.68 -16.60 15.86
C TYR A 154 -9.67 -15.92 16.82
N LYS A 155 -9.75 -16.37 18.06
CA LYS A 155 -10.55 -15.73 19.10
C LYS A 155 -9.98 -14.37 19.52
N GLU A 156 -8.65 -14.27 19.65
CA GLU A 156 -7.98 -13.00 19.94
C GLU A 156 -8.05 -12.05 18.74
N ILE A 157 -7.89 -12.56 17.51
CA ILE A 157 -8.08 -11.79 16.29
C ILE A 157 -9.51 -11.22 16.24
N ALA A 158 -10.53 -12.02 16.57
CA ALA A 158 -11.90 -11.57 16.63
C ALA A 158 -12.07 -10.41 17.63
N GLY A 159 -11.46 -10.52 18.81
CA GLY A 159 -11.45 -9.44 19.81
C GLY A 159 -10.80 -8.16 19.29
N GLN A 160 -9.64 -8.27 18.64
CA GLN A 160 -8.90 -7.13 18.07
C GLN A 160 -9.67 -6.44 16.93
N MET A 161 -10.39 -7.23 16.14
CA MET A 161 -11.19 -6.71 15.02
C MET A 161 -12.58 -6.25 15.42
N GLY A 162 -12.98 -6.39 16.69
CA GLY A 162 -14.34 -6.07 17.14
C GLY A 162 -15.41 -6.97 16.51
N LEU A 163 -15.06 -8.21 16.15
CA LEU A 163 -15.93 -9.18 15.49
C LEU A 163 -16.28 -10.36 16.41
N SER A 164 -17.34 -11.08 16.04
CA SER A 164 -17.60 -12.38 16.66
C SER A 164 -16.61 -13.44 16.14
N PRO A 165 -16.26 -14.47 16.94
CA PRO A 165 -15.43 -15.58 16.47
C PRO A 165 -16.00 -16.24 15.20
N ARG A 166 -17.31 -16.38 15.10
CA ARG A 166 -17.99 -16.93 13.93
C ARG A 166 -17.81 -16.07 12.67
N SER A 167 -17.80 -14.74 12.82
CA SER A 167 -17.54 -13.83 11.70
C SER A 167 -16.12 -13.97 11.20
N VAL A 168 -15.14 -14.11 12.11
CA VAL A 168 -13.73 -14.33 11.73
C VAL A 168 -13.53 -15.68 11.04
N GLU A 169 -14.23 -16.72 11.49
CA GLU A 169 -14.19 -18.03 10.81
C GLU A 169 -14.77 -17.93 9.38
N SER A 170 -15.86 -17.18 9.20
CA SER A 170 -16.44 -16.94 7.87
C SER A 170 -15.47 -16.20 6.95
N VAL A 171 -14.81 -15.16 7.44
CA VAL A 171 -13.77 -14.43 6.69
C VAL A 171 -12.62 -15.37 6.32
N ARG A 172 -12.14 -16.18 7.26
CA ARG A 172 -11.09 -17.18 7.02
C ARG A 172 -11.48 -18.14 5.90
N ASP A 173 -12.65 -18.74 5.98
CA ASP A 173 -13.11 -19.76 5.05
C ASP A 173 -13.30 -19.20 3.64
N GLU A 174 -13.81 -17.98 3.53
CA GLU A 174 -13.92 -17.27 2.26
C GLU A 174 -12.53 -16.97 1.66
N LEU A 175 -11.58 -16.50 2.47
CA LEU A 175 -10.22 -16.26 2.02
C LEU A 175 -9.49 -17.55 1.63
N PHE A 176 -9.72 -18.67 2.33
CA PHE A 176 -9.19 -19.97 1.93
C PHE A 176 -9.64 -20.35 0.51
N LEU A 177 -10.91 -20.20 0.21
CA LEU A 177 -11.46 -20.49 -1.11
C LEU A 177 -10.92 -19.53 -2.18
N ARG A 178 -10.95 -18.25 -1.89
CA ARG A 178 -10.59 -17.20 -2.84
C ARG A 178 -9.09 -17.18 -3.19
N MET A 179 -8.23 -17.46 -2.20
CA MET A 179 -6.79 -17.48 -2.38
C MET A 179 -6.21 -18.85 -2.71
N GLY A 180 -7.05 -19.90 -2.74
CA GLY A 180 -6.61 -21.26 -3.02
C GLY A 180 -5.68 -21.86 -1.97
N VAL A 181 -5.79 -21.43 -0.71
CA VAL A 181 -4.99 -21.89 0.43
C VAL A 181 -5.86 -22.67 1.41
N LYS A 182 -5.23 -23.56 2.21
CA LYS A 182 -5.96 -24.47 3.11
C LYS A 182 -5.56 -24.34 4.58
N SER A 183 -4.74 -23.37 4.89
CA SER A 183 -4.22 -23.20 6.25
C SER A 183 -3.91 -21.75 6.59
N ARG A 184 -3.84 -21.43 7.89
CA ARG A 184 -3.40 -20.12 8.35
C ARG A 184 -2.00 -19.77 7.83
N VAL A 185 -1.09 -20.75 7.78
CA VAL A 185 0.25 -20.54 7.21
C VAL A 185 0.15 -20.14 5.74
N GLY A 186 -0.78 -20.74 4.97
CA GLY A 186 -1.05 -20.35 3.60
C GLY A 186 -1.52 -18.89 3.48
N LEU A 187 -2.41 -18.44 4.38
CA LEU A 187 -2.86 -17.04 4.43
C LEU A 187 -1.72 -16.08 4.82
N ALA A 188 -0.91 -16.45 5.81
CA ALA A 188 0.24 -15.65 6.23
C ALA A 188 1.27 -15.52 5.10
N MET A 189 1.60 -16.62 4.42
CA MET A 189 2.52 -16.61 3.26
C MET A 189 1.95 -15.78 2.10
N TYR A 190 0.64 -15.84 1.88
CA TYR A 190 -0.02 -14.99 0.91
C TYR A 190 0.11 -13.51 1.29
N ALA A 191 -0.20 -13.16 2.54
CA ALA A 191 -0.10 -11.79 3.04
C ALA A 191 1.32 -11.21 2.86
N ILE A 192 2.35 -11.99 3.25
CA ILE A 192 3.75 -11.56 3.12
C ILE A 192 4.14 -11.40 1.65
N ARG A 193 3.81 -12.38 0.78
CA ARG A 193 4.12 -12.34 -0.66
C ARG A 193 3.53 -11.10 -1.34
N HIS A 194 2.37 -10.64 -0.89
CA HIS A 194 1.67 -9.49 -1.47
C HIS A 194 1.87 -8.18 -0.67
N GLY A 195 2.83 -8.15 0.26
CA GLY A 195 3.18 -6.94 1.00
C GLY A 195 2.10 -6.43 1.95
N LEU A 196 1.21 -7.33 2.41
CA LEU A 196 0.18 -7.00 3.40
C LEU A 196 0.72 -7.05 4.83
N ALA A 197 1.80 -7.79 5.04
CA ALA A 197 2.51 -7.89 6.30
C ALA A 197 4.01 -8.13 6.04
N THR A 198 4.86 -7.80 7.03
CA THR A 198 6.29 -8.10 7.06
C THR A 198 6.59 -9.04 8.22
N PHE A 199 7.73 -9.72 8.14
CA PHE A 199 8.32 -10.43 9.30
C PHE A 199 8.97 -9.45 10.26
#